data_b0ed4d329fc613d5124200058ec498f4
#
_entry.id   b0ed4d329fc613d5124200058ec498f4
#
_cell.length_a   1.000
_cell.length_b   1.000
_cell.length_c   1.000
_cell.angle_alpha   90.00
_cell.angle_beta   90.00
_cell.angle_gamma   90.00
#
_symmetry.space_group_name_H-M   'P 1'
#
loop_
_entity.id
_entity.type
_entity.pdbx_description
1 polymer ?
#
loop_
_entity_poly.entity_id
_entity_poly.type
_entity_poly.pdbx_seq_one_letter_code
_entity_poly.pdbx_strand_id
1 'polypeptide(L)'
;MGGELGVELAPQRIVELVREDAVSWVRANERMMAWLDALIADGVPTAILSNMARDTWELLAPRFGHVEHLTLSFEIGVAKPEPVIYLRCLESLGVEPAEALFVDDRRENVEAARALGMEGVLFEGEDALVSELERLGVDWPLP
;
A
#
# COMPACT_ATOMS: atom_id res chain seq x y z
N MET A 1 21.77 0.53 -16.44
CA MET A 1 21.52 0.47 -16.25
C MET A 1 21.06 0.77 -15.88
N GLY A 2 21.00 0.66 -15.64
CA GLY A 2 20.64 0.69 -15.21
C GLY A 2 20.17 0.77 -14.96
N GLY A 3 20.39 0.75 -14.95
CA GLY A 3 20.16 0.60 -14.68
C GLY A 3 19.77 0.56 -14.57
N GLU A 4 20.07 0.41 -14.65
CA GLU A 4 19.80 0.30 -14.50
C GLU A 4 19.10 0.34 -14.31
N LEU A 5 19.46 0.23 -14.46
CA LEU A 5 18.82 0.16 -14.09
C LEU A 5 17.75 0.33 -13.99
N GLY A 6 17.46 0.17 -14.22
CA GLY A 6 16.54 0.35 -13.86
C GLY A 6 15.50 0.15 -13.85
N VAL A 7 15.49 0.12 -14.48
CA VAL A 7 14.49 -0.22 -14.29
C VAL A 7 14.12 -0.83 -13.54
N GLU A 8 14.50 -1.51 -14.21
CA GLU A 8 14.62 -2.24 -13.12
C GLU A 8 14.14 -1.61 -11.89
N LEU A 9 13.90 -0.51 -11.96
CA LEU A 9 13.55 0.20 -10.76
C LEU A 9 12.07 0.30 -10.53
N ALA A 10 11.26 -0.17 -11.48
CA ALA A 10 9.82 -0.18 -11.24
C ALA A 10 9.53 -1.18 -10.11
N PRO A 11 8.89 -0.77 -9.02
CA PRO A 11 8.57 -1.71 -7.95
C PRO A 11 7.70 -2.85 -8.45
N GLN A 12 7.94 -4.03 -7.93
CA GLN A 12 7.20 -5.23 -8.32
C GLN A 12 5.98 -5.48 -7.47
N ARG A 13 5.89 -4.83 -6.33
CA ARG A 13 4.82 -5.06 -5.36
C ARG A 13 4.31 -3.72 -4.86
N ILE A 14 3.04 -3.68 -4.52
CA ILE A 14 2.46 -2.47 -3.96
C ILE A 14 1.86 -2.76 -2.59
N VAL A 15 2.10 -1.86 -1.64
CA VAL A 15 1.48 -1.90 -0.33
C VAL A 15 0.47 -0.76 -0.28
N GLU A 16 -0.80 -1.11 -0.18
CA GLU A 16 -1.89 -0.15 -0.18
C GLU A 16 -2.32 0.13 1.24
N LEU A 17 -2.53 1.41 1.54
CA LEU A 17 -2.91 1.82 2.88
C LEU A 17 -4.39 2.13 2.98
N VAL A 18 -5.05 1.60 4.02
CA VAL A 18 -6.36 2.05 4.43
C VAL A 18 -6.16 2.96 5.65
N ARG A 19 -6.71 4.15 5.59
CA ARG A 19 -6.52 5.16 6.62
C ARG A 19 -7.21 4.76 7.91
N GLU A 20 -6.88 5.43 9.00
CA GLU A 20 -7.50 5.15 10.31
C GLU A 20 -9.00 5.28 10.25
N ASP A 21 -9.51 6.26 9.50
CA ASP A 21 -10.93 6.41 9.26
C ASP A 21 -11.31 5.61 8.03
N ALA A 22 -11.21 4.30 8.16
CA ALA A 22 -11.33 3.40 7.02
C ALA A 22 -12.74 3.40 6.42
N VAL A 23 -13.77 3.57 7.25
CA VAL A 23 -15.15 3.61 6.75
C VAL A 23 -15.33 4.80 5.82
N SER A 24 -14.86 5.97 6.26
CA SER A 24 -14.95 7.18 5.45
C SER A 24 -14.10 7.04 4.20
N TRP A 25 -12.91 6.47 4.32
CA TRP A 25 -12.01 6.26 3.20
C TRP A 25 -12.66 5.40 2.12
N VAL A 26 -13.28 4.28 2.51
CA VAL A 26 -13.91 3.37 1.57
C VAL A 26 -15.06 4.06 0.84
N ARG A 27 -15.86 4.85 1.56
CA ARG A 27 -17.00 5.55 0.94
C ARG A 27 -16.54 6.63 -0.02
N ALA A 28 -15.46 7.33 0.31
CA ALA A 28 -15.01 8.49 -0.46
C ALA A 28 -14.08 8.13 -1.59
N ASN A 29 -13.53 6.91 -1.60
CA ASN A 29 -12.46 6.54 -2.51
C ASN A 29 -12.78 5.31 -3.34
N GLU A 30 -13.95 5.35 -4.01
CA GLU A 30 -14.35 4.26 -4.89
C GLU A 30 -13.30 3.99 -5.97
N ARG A 31 -12.67 5.06 -6.46
CA ARG A 31 -11.63 4.93 -7.47
C ARG A 31 -10.44 4.15 -6.95
N MET A 32 -10.06 4.38 -5.69
CA MET A 32 -8.96 3.63 -5.08
C MET A 32 -9.32 2.17 -4.87
N MET A 33 -10.57 1.89 -4.51
CA MET A 33 -11.02 0.50 -4.37
C MET A 33 -11.01 -0.21 -5.73
N ALA A 34 -11.45 0.49 -6.78
CA ALA A 34 -11.40 -0.07 -8.14
C ALA A 34 -9.96 -0.34 -8.57
N TRP A 35 -9.05 0.52 -8.20
CA TRP A 35 -7.63 0.34 -8.51
C TRP A 35 -7.08 -0.89 -7.80
N LEU A 36 -7.41 -1.06 -6.52
CA LEU A 36 -7.01 -2.24 -5.76
C LEU A 36 -7.48 -3.51 -6.45
N ASP A 37 -8.75 -3.52 -6.87
CA ASP A 37 -9.31 -4.68 -7.56
C ASP A 37 -8.60 -4.94 -8.88
N ALA A 38 -8.28 -3.88 -9.62
CA ALA A 38 -7.58 -4.00 -10.89
C ALA A 38 -6.17 -4.56 -10.72
N LEU A 39 -5.46 -4.13 -9.67
CA LEU A 39 -4.13 -4.64 -9.38
C LEU A 39 -4.19 -6.12 -9.06
N ILE A 40 -5.14 -6.53 -8.25
CA ILE A 40 -5.30 -7.93 -7.88
C ILE A 40 -5.64 -8.76 -9.11
N ALA A 41 -6.55 -8.26 -9.94
CA ALA A 41 -6.95 -8.98 -11.16
C ALA A 41 -5.80 -9.13 -12.14
N ASP A 42 -4.88 -8.16 -12.14
CA ASP A 42 -3.72 -8.18 -13.02
C ASP A 42 -2.56 -9.01 -12.47
N GLY A 43 -2.74 -9.61 -11.29
CA GLY A 43 -1.72 -10.44 -10.68
C GLY A 43 -0.62 -9.68 -9.96
N VAL A 44 -0.82 -8.39 -9.69
CA VAL A 44 0.16 -7.61 -8.94
C VAL A 44 -0.01 -7.95 -7.46
N PRO A 45 1.03 -8.45 -6.78
CA PRO A 45 0.94 -8.72 -5.36
C PRO A 45 0.64 -7.42 -4.60
N THR A 46 -0.46 -7.44 -3.86
CA THR A 46 -1.02 -6.24 -3.25
C THR A 46 -1.37 -6.53 -1.81
N ALA A 47 -1.05 -5.59 -0.92
CA ALA A 47 -1.34 -5.73 0.50
C ALA A 47 -1.97 -4.45 1.03
N ILE A 48 -2.75 -4.60 2.10
CA ILE A 48 -3.26 -3.47 2.85
C ILE A 48 -2.56 -3.48 4.20
N LEU A 49 -1.99 -2.33 4.55
CA LEU A 49 -1.32 -2.11 5.83
C LEU A 49 -2.05 -0.95 6.50
N SER A 50 -2.72 -1.23 7.62
CA SER A 50 -3.61 -0.25 8.21
C SER A 50 -3.52 -0.20 9.72
N ASN A 51 -3.53 1.03 10.25
CA ASN A 51 -3.77 1.26 11.67
C ASN A 51 -5.28 1.19 11.86
N MET A 52 -5.74 0.11 12.45
CA MET A 52 -7.16 -0.16 12.50
C MET A 52 -7.53 -0.88 13.78
N ALA A 53 -8.66 -0.47 14.37
CA ALA A 53 -9.22 -1.16 15.52
C ALA A 53 -10.02 -2.36 15.04
N ARG A 54 -10.13 -3.37 15.91
CA ARG A 54 -10.87 -4.58 15.59
C ARG A 54 -12.32 -4.30 15.18
N ASP A 55 -12.98 -3.40 15.90
CA ASP A 55 -14.39 -3.12 15.64
C ASP A 55 -14.56 -2.52 14.24
N THR A 56 -13.67 -1.63 13.84
CA THR A 56 -13.71 -1.03 12.51
C THR A 56 -13.49 -2.10 11.45
N TRP A 57 -12.52 -2.99 11.70
CA TRP A 57 -12.23 -4.06 10.76
C TRP A 57 -13.44 -4.97 10.55
N GLU A 58 -14.17 -5.27 11.63
CA GLU A 58 -15.33 -6.14 11.51
C GLU A 58 -16.40 -5.57 10.59
N LEU A 59 -16.49 -4.23 10.52
CA LEU A 59 -17.41 -3.57 9.59
C LEU A 59 -16.91 -3.63 8.15
N LEU A 60 -15.61 -3.59 7.95
CA LEU A 60 -15.02 -3.47 6.62
C LEU A 60 -14.61 -4.80 6.02
N ALA A 61 -14.44 -5.83 6.83
CA ALA A 61 -13.93 -7.11 6.37
C ALA A 61 -14.64 -7.65 5.11
N PRO A 62 -15.96 -7.54 4.98
CA PRO A 62 -16.61 -8.06 3.77
C PRO A 62 -16.14 -7.36 2.49
N ARG A 63 -15.72 -6.09 2.58
CA ARG A 63 -15.24 -5.36 1.41
C ARG A 63 -13.85 -5.79 0.99
N PHE A 64 -13.08 -6.40 1.89
CA PHE A 64 -11.68 -6.74 1.65
C PHE A 64 -11.40 -8.23 1.66
N GLY A 65 -12.45 -9.06 1.59
CA GLY A 65 -12.28 -10.51 1.65
C GLY A 65 -11.45 -11.09 0.51
N HIS A 66 -11.35 -10.37 -0.60
CA HIS A 66 -10.56 -10.80 -1.75
C HIS A 66 -9.08 -10.36 -1.65
N VAL A 67 -8.72 -9.58 -0.64
CA VAL A 67 -7.35 -9.14 -0.45
C VAL A 67 -6.63 -10.19 0.38
N GLU A 68 -5.59 -10.76 -0.20
CA GLU A 68 -4.88 -11.88 0.42
C GLU A 68 -3.96 -11.44 1.56
N HIS A 69 -3.38 -10.27 1.44
CA HIS A 69 -2.36 -9.81 2.40
C HIS A 69 -2.88 -8.61 3.18
N LEU A 70 -3.25 -8.86 4.43
CA LEU A 70 -3.77 -7.82 5.32
C LEU A 70 -2.89 -7.76 6.55
N THR A 71 -2.31 -6.59 6.82
CA THR A 71 -1.50 -6.35 8.00
C THR A 71 -2.19 -5.25 8.80
N LEU A 72 -2.82 -5.65 9.88
CA LEU A 72 -3.67 -4.77 10.66
C LEU A 72 -3.08 -4.56 12.05
N SER A 73 -3.05 -3.31 12.51
CA SER A 73 -2.37 -2.98 13.75
C SER A 73 -2.92 -3.73 14.95
N PHE A 74 -4.25 -3.96 15.00
CA PHE A 74 -4.80 -4.65 16.15
C PHE A 74 -4.35 -6.12 16.22
N GLU A 75 -3.97 -6.72 15.09
CA GLU A 75 -3.50 -8.11 15.06
C GLU A 75 -2.02 -8.21 15.36
N ILE A 76 -1.25 -7.21 14.91
CA ILE A 76 0.21 -7.24 15.06
C ILE A 76 0.63 -6.73 16.42
N GLY A 77 -0.12 -5.80 17.00
CA GLY A 77 0.22 -5.22 18.29
C GLY A 77 1.07 -3.96 18.21
N VAL A 78 1.39 -3.54 17.00
CA VAL A 78 2.10 -2.27 16.76
C VAL A 78 1.44 -1.59 15.58
N ALA A 79 1.72 -0.31 15.41
CA ALA A 79 1.07 0.51 14.40
C ALA A 79 2.12 1.28 13.60
N LYS A 80 1.72 1.78 12.41
CA LYS A 80 2.55 2.73 11.69
C LYS A 80 2.73 3.98 12.56
N PRO A 81 3.85 4.60 12.57
CA PRO A 81 5.01 4.39 11.70
C PRO A 81 6.11 3.48 12.29
N GLU A 82 5.77 2.57 13.19
CA GLU A 82 6.79 1.68 13.75
C GLU A 82 7.28 0.69 12.70
N PRO A 83 8.60 0.48 12.59
CA PRO A 83 9.17 -0.36 11.53
C PRO A 83 8.62 -1.79 11.51
N VAL A 84 8.29 -2.35 12.66
CA VAL A 84 7.89 -3.74 12.76
C VAL A 84 6.68 -4.04 11.88
N ILE A 85 5.69 -3.14 11.84
CA ILE A 85 4.47 -3.42 11.09
C ILE A 85 4.75 -3.44 9.58
N TYR A 86 5.68 -2.59 9.11
CA TYR A 86 6.08 -2.59 7.71
C TYR A 86 6.80 -3.88 7.36
N LEU A 87 7.70 -4.31 8.22
CA LEU A 87 8.47 -5.54 7.97
C LEU A 87 7.57 -6.77 7.95
N ARG A 88 6.55 -6.79 8.82
CA ARG A 88 5.59 -7.89 8.81
C ARG A 88 4.79 -7.92 7.51
N CYS A 89 4.44 -6.76 6.99
CA CYS A 89 3.72 -6.66 5.72
C CYS A 89 4.59 -7.17 4.58
N LEU A 90 5.85 -6.74 4.54
CA LEU A 90 6.78 -7.17 3.50
C LEU A 90 7.01 -8.69 3.56
N GLU A 91 7.11 -9.22 4.76
CA GLU A 91 7.27 -10.65 4.95
C GLU A 91 6.07 -11.42 4.40
N SER A 92 4.87 -10.91 4.65
CA SER A 92 3.65 -11.52 4.13
C SER A 92 3.65 -11.54 2.61
N LEU A 93 4.11 -10.45 1.98
CA LEU A 93 4.20 -10.38 0.52
C LEU A 93 5.36 -11.18 -0.04
N GLY A 94 6.35 -11.50 0.79
CA GLY A 94 7.53 -12.21 0.33
C GLY A 94 8.47 -11.35 -0.49
N VAL A 95 8.58 -10.07 -0.17
CA VAL A 95 9.39 -9.13 -0.94
C VAL A 95 10.33 -8.35 -0.05
N GLU A 96 11.38 -7.81 -0.67
CA GLU A 96 12.30 -6.92 0.01
C GLU A 96 11.79 -5.49 -0.06
N PRO A 97 12.22 -4.62 0.86
CA PRO A 97 11.76 -3.22 0.83
C PRO A 97 11.97 -2.54 -0.52
N ALA A 98 13.10 -2.79 -1.17
CA ALA A 98 13.40 -2.14 -2.44
C ALA A 98 12.43 -2.55 -3.56
N GLU A 99 11.70 -3.63 -3.37
CA GLU A 99 10.74 -4.13 -4.36
C GLU A 99 9.32 -3.63 -4.12
N ALA A 100 9.11 -2.85 -3.06
CA ALA A 100 7.76 -2.50 -2.62
C ALA A 100 7.51 -1.00 -2.76
N LEU A 101 6.28 -0.67 -3.14
CA LEU A 101 5.80 0.71 -3.17
C LEU A 101 4.75 0.85 -2.08
N PHE A 102 4.89 1.89 -1.25
CA PHE A 102 3.98 2.16 -0.14
C PHE A 102 3.27 3.50 -0.37
N VAL A 103 1.96 3.49 -0.33
CA VAL A 103 1.14 4.69 -0.54
C VAL A 103 0.37 4.99 0.74
N ASP A 104 0.49 6.21 1.24
CA ASP A 104 -0.16 6.62 2.48
C ASP A 104 -0.40 8.13 2.43
N ASP A 105 -1.41 8.59 3.12
CA ASP A 105 -1.75 10.01 3.16
C ASP A 105 -1.08 10.74 4.33
N ARG A 106 -0.33 10.04 5.18
CA ARG A 106 0.37 10.65 6.32
C ARG A 106 1.87 10.63 6.06
N ARG A 107 2.46 11.83 6.14
CA ARG A 107 3.87 11.98 5.81
C ARG A 107 4.77 11.11 6.70
N GLU A 108 4.47 11.06 8.01
CA GLU A 108 5.32 10.28 8.92
C GLU A 108 5.32 8.80 8.55
N ASN A 109 4.20 8.30 8.04
CA ASN A 109 4.13 6.90 7.63
C ASN A 109 4.93 6.66 6.37
N VAL A 110 4.89 7.60 5.42
CA VAL A 110 5.64 7.50 4.18
C VAL A 110 7.13 7.58 4.46
N GLU A 111 7.54 8.49 5.36
CA GLU A 111 8.96 8.63 5.69
C GLU A 111 9.50 7.37 6.36
N ALA A 112 8.68 6.74 7.21
CA ALA A 112 9.09 5.49 7.85
C ALA A 112 9.32 4.38 6.82
N ALA A 113 8.45 4.31 5.80
CA ALA A 113 8.62 3.32 4.73
C ALA A 113 9.90 3.60 3.95
N ARG A 114 10.16 4.86 3.64
CA ARG A 114 11.37 5.25 2.92
C ARG A 114 12.63 4.92 3.70
N ALA A 115 12.57 5.10 5.02
CA ALA A 115 13.71 4.80 5.88
C ALA A 115 14.07 3.31 5.85
N LEU A 116 13.10 2.46 5.52
CA LEU A 116 13.34 1.03 5.40
C LEU A 116 13.78 0.62 3.99
N GLY A 117 13.79 1.56 3.06
CA GLY A 117 14.22 1.27 1.69
C GLY A 117 13.10 1.07 0.70
N MET A 118 11.85 1.28 1.13
CA MET A 118 10.70 1.18 0.23
C MET A 118 10.57 2.44 -0.62
N GLU A 119 9.89 2.31 -1.77
CA GLU A 119 9.47 3.47 -2.52
C GLU A 119 8.21 4.00 -1.85
N GLY A 120 8.27 5.20 -1.28
CA GLY A 120 7.14 5.77 -0.55
C GLY A 120 6.50 6.91 -1.33
N VAL A 121 5.17 6.89 -1.44
CA VAL A 121 4.41 7.91 -2.15
C VAL A 121 3.38 8.50 -1.20
N LEU A 122 3.44 9.82 -1.01
CA LEU A 122 2.44 10.51 -0.21
C LEU A 122 1.19 10.69 -1.06
N PHE A 123 0.06 10.19 -0.55
CA PHE A 123 -1.21 10.28 -1.26
C PHE A 123 -1.80 11.67 -1.07
N GLU A 124 -1.94 12.41 -2.15
CA GLU A 124 -2.51 13.75 -2.15
C GLU A 124 -3.63 13.86 -3.20
N GLY A 125 -4.29 12.74 -3.46
CA GLY A 125 -5.37 12.67 -4.43
C GLY A 125 -5.05 11.68 -5.53
N GLU A 126 -6.11 11.21 -6.20
CA GLU A 126 -5.96 10.16 -7.21
C GLU A 126 -5.14 10.63 -8.40
N ASP A 127 -5.39 11.86 -8.87
CA ASP A 127 -4.66 12.35 -10.04
C ASP A 127 -3.18 12.56 -9.76
N ALA A 128 -2.86 13.04 -8.56
CA ALA A 128 -1.47 13.19 -8.16
C ALA A 128 -0.79 11.84 -8.06
N LEU A 129 -1.52 10.83 -7.58
CA LEU A 129 -0.98 9.48 -7.50
C LEU A 129 -0.71 8.91 -8.90
N VAL A 130 -1.63 9.12 -9.84
CA VAL A 130 -1.42 8.68 -11.22
C VAL A 130 -0.15 9.29 -11.79
N SER A 131 0.03 10.60 -11.60
CA SER A 131 1.24 11.28 -12.10
C SER A 131 2.50 10.69 -11.50
N GLU A 132 2.48 10.41 -10.22
CA GLU A 132 3.66 9.86 -9.55
C GLU A 132 3.95 8.45 -10.02
N LEU A 133 2.92 7.62 -10.20
CA LEU A 133 3.11 6.26 -10.69
C LEU A 133 3.63 6.26 -12.12
N GLU A 134 3.16 7.19 -12.95
CA GLU A 134 3.67 7.33 -14.32
C GLU A 134 5.14 7.74 -14.30
N ARG A 135 5.49 8.65 -13.40
CA ARG A 135 6.89 9.07 -13.25
C ARG A 135 7.78 7.90 -12.85
N LEU A 136 7.26 7.00 -12.00
CA LEU A 136 8.01 5.83 -11.54
C LEU A 136 8.07 4.73 -12.59
N GLY A 137 7.24 4.81 -13.62
CA GLY A 137 7.28 3.84 -14.71
C GLY A 137 6.75 2.47 -14.37
N VAL A 138 5.75 2.39 -13.50
CA VAL A 138 5.19 1.10 -13.13
C VAL A 138 4.40 0.50 -14.31
N ASP A 139 4.39 -0.82 -14.38
CA ASP A 139 3.72 -1.57 -15.44
C ASP A 139 2.32 -2.03 -15.03
N TRP A 140 1.78 -1.45 -13.99
CA TRP A 140 0.51 -1.86 -13.42
C TRP A 140 -0.64 -1.00 -13.93
N PRO A 141 -1.88 -1.48 -13.80
CA PRO A 141 -3.03 -0.60 -14.00
C PRO A 141 -2.93 0.62 -13.08
N LEU A 142 -3.37 1.78 -13.59
CA LEU A 142 -3.34 3.02 -12.83
C LEU A 142 -4.72 3.33 -12.24
N PRO A 143 -4.78 4.11 -11.16
CA PRO A 143 -6.05 4.48 -10.55
C PRO A 143 -7.04 5.15 -11.46
#